data_3225c076f699d398489bcd82ecf52fb0
#
_entry.id   3225c076f699d398489bcd82ecf52fb0
#
_cell.length_a   1.000
_cell.length_b   1.000
_cell.length_c   1.000
_cell.angle_alpha   90.00
_cell.angle_beta   90.00
_cell.angle_gamma   90.00
#
_symmetry.space_group_name_H-M   'P 1'
#
loop_
_entity.id
_entity.type
_entity.pdbx_description
1 polymer ?
#
loop_
_entity_poly.entity_id
_entity_poly.type
_entity_poly.pdbx_seq_one_letter_code
_entity_poly.pdbx_strand_id
1 'polypeptide(L)'
;IICIENFNDLTTEPDVVSAYYKNDTDADGNPVTQYSLAHQVRDADFAHANGMAYNPVTHEILVSGYSSPDASNYGCIFRLDPDTLEQKERIQLSTSYNILGIDYLPSTGGYLIQTDADGGYGFKLLDASLQIVDDWGTYPFDFYMENFQDLCVSGDLFFLFPLTMHLGIGNFIQTYSLSQKTLLADDTVDFGFSDDITINEPEGLCETNPGEFIAIVNVTKADGGRYVQFYRTRVPYLFTVSTSVAEHGSVSEGGEVSRGEEKTVSYTADEG
;
A
#
# COMPACT_ATOMS: atom_id res chain seq x y z
N ILE A 1 1.01 -11.61 -9.16
CA ILE A 1 1.74 -10.72 -8.25
C ILE A 1 2.94 -10.18 -8.98
N ILE A 2 3.18 -8.87 -8.84
CA ILE A 2 4.40 -8.22 -9.32
C ILE A 2 5.14 -7.73 -8.08
N CYS A 3 6.45 -7.97 -8.05
CA CYS A 3 7.34 -7.58 -6.95
C CYS A 3 8.57 -6.88 -7.51
N ILE A 4 9.11 -5.96 -6.74
CA ILE A 4 10.40 -5.34 -7.01
C ILE A 4 11.36 -5.76 -5.91
N GLU A 5 12.52 -6.27 -6.31
CA GLU A 5 13.64 -6.54 -5.43
C GLU A 5 14.67 -5.44 -5.62
N ASN A 6 14.92 -4.73 -4.55
CA ASN A 6 15.86 -3.62 -4.53
C ASN A 6 17.15 -4.06 -3.83
N PHE A 7 18.27 -3.89 -4.49
CA PHE A 7 19.57 -4.23 -3.92
C PHE A 7 20.19 -3.01 -3.28
N ASN A 8 20.48 -3.07 -1.99
CA ASN A 8 21.04 -1.96 -1.21
C ASN A 8 22.41 -1.47 -1.69
N ASP A 9 23.11 -2.27 -2.48
CA ASP A 9 24.33 -1.82 -3.15
C ASP A 9 23.96 -1.26 -4.52
N LEU A 10 23.42 -0.06 -4.50
CA LEU A 10 22.93 0.70 -5.65
C LEU A 10 23.95 0.90 -6.78
N THR A 11 25.19 0.49 -6.60
CA THR A 11 26.26 0.73 -7.54
C THR A 11 26.62 -0.48 -8.39
N THR A 12 26.21 -1.68 -7.99
CA THR A 12 26.72 -2.93 -8.59
C THR A 12 25.64 -3.90 -9.06
N GLU A 13 24.46 -3.87 -8.50
CA GLU A 13 23.36 -4.79 -8.88
C GLU A 13 22.10 -4.00 -9.25
N PRO A 14 21.58 -4.16 -10.47
CA PRO A 14 20.34 -3.51 -10.89
C PRO A 14 19.14 -4.10 -10.16
N ASP A 15 18.11 -3.29 -10.01
CA ASP A 15 16.83 -3.74 -9.46
C ASP A 15 16.19 -4.81 -10.32
N VAL A 16 15.43 -5.68 -9.67
CA VAL A 16 14.76 -6.81 -10.31
C VAL A 16 13.26 -6.66 -10.19
N VAL A 17 12.57 -6.64 -11.32
CA VAL A 17 11.10 -6.68 -11.35
C VAL A 17 10.68 -8.08 -11.76
N SER A 18 9.85 -8.71 -10.94
CA SER A 18 9.40 -10.09 -11.13
C SER A 18 7.88 -10.18 -11.13
N ALA A 19 7.32 -10.90 -12.10
CA ALA A 19 5.92 -11.28 -12.12
C ALA A 19 5.75 -12.77 -11.80
N TYR A 20 4.75 -13.08 -10.98
CA TYR A 20 4.43 -14.45 -10.55
C TYR A 20 3.00 -14.82 -10.89
N TYR A 21 2.79 -16.03 -11.39
CA TYR A 21 1.47 -16.65 -11.48
C TYR A 21 1.07 -17.24 -10.15
N LYS A 22 -0.21 -17.13 -9.84
CA LYS A 22 -0.82 -17.94 -8.80
C LYS A 22 -1.23 -19.27 -9.42
N ASN A 23 -0.74 -20.37 -8.88
CA ASN A 23 -1.16 -21.72 -9.25
C ASN A 23 -2.24 -22.19 -8.26
N ASP A 24 -3.36 -22.63 -8.76
CA ASP A 24 -4.45 -23.17 -7.93
C ASP A 24 -4.36 -24.70 -7.75
N THR A 25 -3.55 -25.37 -8.58
CA THR A 25 -3.28 -26.81 -8.50
C THR A 25 -1.80 -27.11 -8.69
N ASP A 26 -1.31 -28.21 -8.06
CA ASP A 26 0.00 -28.79 -8.36
C ASP A 26 0.01 -29.60 -9.66
N ALA A 27 1.16 -30.21 -9.97
CA ALA A 27 1.32 -31.03 -11.17
C ALA A 27 0.40 -32.28 -11.17
N ASP A 28 -0.07 -32.72 -10.02
CA ASP A 28 -0.96 -33.85 -9.84
C ASP A 28 -2.43 -33.45 -9.78
N GLY A 29 -2.74 -32.14 -9.90
CA GLY A 29 -4.08 -31.57 -9.87
C GLY A 29 -4.67 -31.35 -8.47
N ASN A 30 -3.89 -31.45 -7.42
CA ASN A 30 -4.37 -31.16 -6.06
C ASN A 30 -4.42 -29.63 -5.84
N PRO A 31 -5.42 -29.12 -5.08
CA PRO A 31 -5.50 -27.70 -4.75
C PRO A 31 -4.27 -27.25 -3.98
N VAL A 32 -3.59 -26.22 -4.48
CA VAL A 32 -2.45 -25.59 -3.83
C VAL A 32 -2.55 -24.07 -3.97
N THR A 33 -1.87 -23.35 -3.07
CA THR A 33 -1.61 -21.93 -3.26
C THR A 33 -0.11 -21.76 -3.41
N GLN A 34 0.35 -21.73 -4.63
CA GLN A 34 1.76 -21.55 -4.98
C GLN A 34 1.88 -20.42 -6.00
N TYR A 35 3.04 -19.81 -6.02
CA TYR A 35 3.39 -18.81 -7.01
C TYR A 35 4.60 -19.28 -7.80
N SER A 36 4.52 -19.21 -9.11
CA SER A 36 5.63 -19.55 -10.01
C SER A 36 6.07 -18.33 -10.78
N LEU A 37 7.39 -18.13 -10.88
CA LEU A 37 7.95 -17.04 -11.66
C LEU A 37 7.47 -17.14 -13.11
N ALA A 38 6.82 -16.09 -13.59
CA ALA A 38 6.31 -15.96 -14.93
C ALA A 38 7.31 -15.23 -15.84
N HIS A 39 7.79 -14.09 -15.37
CA HIS A 39 8.68 -13.20 -16.09
C HIS A 39 9.52 -12.39 -15.12
N GLN A 40 10.72 -11.98 -15.54
CA GLN A 40 11.64 -11.18 -14.73
C GLN A 40 12.48 -10.27 -15.62
N VAL A 41 12.64 -9.01 -15.21
CA VAL A 41 13.55 -8.02 -15.79
C VAL A 41 14.57 -7.60 -14.74
N ARG A 42 15.84 -7.52 -15.12
CA ARG A 42 16.99 -7.30 -14.22
C ARG A 42 17.80 -6.04 -14.52
N ASP A 43 17.27 -5.13 -15.30
CA ASP A 43 18.00 -3.92 -15.73
C ASP A 43 17.33 -2.63 -15.25
N ALA A 44 16.50 -2.73 -14.18
CA ALA A 44 15.82 -1.56 -13.65
C ALA A 44 16.74 -0.75 -12.72
N ASP A 45 16.53 0.56 -12.72
CA ASP A 45 17.21 1.51 -11.83
C ASP A 45 16.14 2.47 -11.26
N PHE A 46 15.55 2.07 -10.16
CA PHE A 46 14.53 2.85 -9.45
C PHE A 46 15.07 3.59 -8.23
N ALA A 47 16.40 3.53 -7.98
CA ALA A 47 16.98 3.86 -6.70
C ALA A 47 16.45 2.92 -5.60
N HIS A 48 15.79 3.44 -4.56
CA HIS A 48 15.13 2.60 -3.57
C HIS A 48 13.62 2.58 -3.88
N ALA A 49 13.18 1.61 -4.70
CA ALA A 49 11.76 1.44 -5.01
C ALA A 49 10.97 1.13 -3.73
N ASN A 50 9.98 1.97 -3.43
CA ASN A 50 9.29 1.93 -2.15
C ASN A 50 7.78 1.71 -2.29
N GLY A 51 7.21 2.06 -3.44
CA GLY A 51 5.78 1.91 -3.70
C GLY A 51 5.46 1.54 -5.14
N MET A 52 4.33 0.88 -5.35
CA MET A 52 3.92 0.45 -6.68
C MET A 52 2.40 0.46 -6.84
N ALA A 53 1.90 1.09 -7.90
CA ALA A 53 0.50 1.13 -8.29
C ALA A 53 0.27 0.48 -9.65
N TYR A 54 -0.80 -0.30 -9.79
CA TYR A 54 -1.29 -0.78 -11.09
C TYR A 54 -2.54 -0.02 -11.51
N ASN A 55 -2.50 0.59 -12.69
CA ASN A 55 -3.67 1.22 -13.31
C ASN A 55 -4.28 0.28 -14.36
N PRO A 56 -5.46 -0.32 -14.09
CA PRO A 56 -6.10 -1.26 -15.02
C PRO A 56 -6.71 -0.56 -16.24
N VAL A 57 -6.92 0.76 -16.20
CA VAL A 57 -7.53 1.51 -17.32
C VAL A 57 -6.50 1.82 -18.39
N THR A 58 -5.30 2.25 -17.98
CA THR A 58 -4.19 2.54 -18.92
C THR A 58 -3.28 1.34 -19.14
N HIS A 59 -3.48 0.26 -18.36
CA HIS A 59 -2.64 -0.93 -18.36
C HIS A 59 -1.18 -0.58 -18.16
N GLU A 60 -0.88 0.07 -17.04
CA GLU A 60 0.48 0.47 -16.68
C GLU A 60 0.75 0.28 -15.18
N ILE A 61 2.01 0.12 -14.86
CA ILE A 61 2.50 0.12 -13.48
C ILE A 61 3.27 1.43 -13.25
N LEU A 62 3.01 2.07 -12.11
CA LEU A 62 3.81 3.17 -11.61
C LEU A 62 4.61 2.71 -10.40
N VAL A 63 5.90 3.03 -10.37
CA VAL A 63 6.80 2.75 -9.25
C VAL A 63 7.29 4.05 -8.68
N SER A 64 7.20 4.22 -7.38
CA SER A 64 7.74 5.34 -6.63
C SER A 64 8.93 4.90 -5.79
N GLY A 65 9.76 5.84 -5.35
CA GLY A 65 10.93 5.47 -4.57
C GLY A 65 11.59 6.61 -3.82
N TYR A 66 12.45 6.19 -2.90
CA TYR A 66 13.33 7.07 -2.14
C TYR A 66 14.68 7.22 -2.85
N SER A 67 15.20 8.43 -2.85
CA SER A 67 16.56 8.69 -3.31
C SER A 67 17.13 9.95 -2.65
N SER A 68 18.45 10.09 -2.71
CA SER A 68 19.11 11.31 -2.19
C SER A 68 18.67 12.54 -2.99
N PRO A 69 18.57 13.71 -2.38
CA PRO A 69 18.17 14.95 -3.06
C PRO A 69 19.02 15.32 -4.28
N ASP A 70 20.30 14.92 -4.29
CA ASP A 70 21.21 15.15 -5.41
C ASP A 70 21.15 14.06 -6.50
N ALA A 71 20.38 13.00 -6.28
CA ALA A 71 20.28 11.91 -7.25
C ALA A 71 19.34 12.27 -8.39
N SER A 72 19.60 11.73 -9.58
CA SER A 72 18.76 11.96 -10.77
C SER A 72 17.34 11.40 -10.63
N ASN A 73 17.14 10.47 -9.72
CA ASN A 73 15.85 9.81 -9.47
C ASN A 73 15.04 10.47 -8.33
N TYR A 74 15.56 11.52 -7.70
CA TYR A 74 14.87 12.21 -6.61
C TYR A 74 13.50 12.75 -7.05
N GLY A 75 12.45 12.37 -6.34
CA GLY A 75 11.08 12.77 -6.63
C GLY A 75 10.53 12.28 -7.98
N CYS A 76 11.08 11.18 -8.51
CA CYS A 76 10.61 10.56 -9.74
C CYS A 76 9.59 9.45 -9.48
N ILE A 77 8.76 9.23 -10.50
CA ILE A 77 7.95 8.03 -10.69
C ILE A 77 8.41 7.35 -11.96
N PHE A 78 8.41 6.02 -11.96
CA PHE A 78 8.79 5.21 -13.12
C PHE A 78 7.55 4.50 -13.65
N ARG A 79 7.32 4.58 -14.95
CA ARG A 79 6.24 3.88 -15.64
C ARG A 79 6.78 2.61 -16.27
N LEU A 80 6.17 1.47 -15.94
CA LEU A 80 6.50 0.17 -16.49
C LEU A 80 5.32 -0.39 -17.30
N ASP A 81 5.68 -1.20 -18.27
CA ASP A 81 4.73 -2.05 -18.99
C ASP A 81 4.45 -3.31 -18.15
N PRO A 82 3.19 -3.61 -17.79
CA PRO A 82 2.89 -4.76 -16.94
C PRO A 82 3.08 -6.12 -17.63
N ASP A 83 3.10 -6.17 -18.97
CA ASP A 83 3.29 -7.43 -19.72
C ASP A 83 4.76 -7.78 -19.89
N THR A 84 5.61 -6.76 -20.10
CA THR A 84 7.05 -6.95 -20.30
C THR A 84 7.90 -6.60 -19.09
N LEU A 85 7.34 -5.89 -18.11
CA LEU A 85 7.99 -5.32 -16.93
C LEU A 85 9.09 -4.29 -17.24
N GLU A 86 9.23 -3.90 -18.50
CA GLU A 86 10.22 -2.93 -18.94
C GLU A 86 9.83 -1.52 -18.54
N GLN A 87 10.80 -0.74 -18.11
CA GLN A 87 10.63 0.68 -17.87
C GLN A 87 10.40 1.42 -19.18
N LYS A 88 9.25 2.11 -19.28
CA LYS A 88 8.88 2.93 -20.44
C LYS A 88 9.30 4.38 -20.28
N GLU A 89 9.21 4.91 -19.07
CA GLU A 89 9.39 6.33 -18.80
C GLU A 89 9.83 6.58 -17.37
N ARG A 90 10.63 7.62 -17.17
CA ARG A 90 10.91 8.22 -15.88
C ARG A 90 10.29 9.61 -15.84
N ILE A 91 9.43 9.86 -14.88
CA ILE A 91 8.63 11.08 -14.76
C ILE A 91 9.11 11.84 -13.52
N GLN A 92 9.63 13.06 -13.71
CA GLN A 92 9.96 13.95 -12.61
C GLN A 92 8.68 14.59 -12.08
N LEU A 93 8.21 14.13 -10.93
CA LEU A 93 7.01 14.69 -10.29
C LEU A 93 7.35 15.84 -9.34
N SER A 94 8.46 15.73 -8.61
CA SER A 94 8.91 16.74 -7.65
C SER A 94 10.41 16.92 -7.68
N THR A 95 10.88 18.11 -7.31
CA THR A 95 12.29 18.40 -7.01
C THR A 95 12.50 18.74 -5.52
N SER A 96 11.47 18.55 -4.70
CA SER A 96 11.46 19.01 -3.31
C SER A 96 11.14 17.90 -2.31
N TYR A 97 10.71 16.74 -2.77
CA TYR A 97 10.37 15.59 -1.92
C TYR A 97 10.47 14.29 -2.68
N ASN A 98 10.70 13.20 -1.97
CA ASN A 98 10.55 11.83 -2.47
C ASN A 98 9.07 11.41 -2.50
N ILE A 99 8.78 10.38 -3.29
CA ILE A 99 7.47 9.74 -3.34
C ILE A 99 7.64 8.35 -2.76
N LEU A 100 7.22 8.19 -1.50
CA LEU A 100 7.49 6.99 -0.70
C LEU A 100 6.48 5.87 -0.95
N GLY A 101 5.25 6.23 -1.34
CA GLY A 101 4.19 5.28 -1.64
C GLY A 101 3.29 5.82 -2.73
N ILE A 102 2.66 4.92 -3.46
CA ILE A 102 1.70 5.26 -4.52
C ILE A 102 0.67 4.15 -4.68
N ASP A 103 -0.61 4.53 -4.79
CA ASP A 103 -1.63 3.58 -5.23
C ASP A 103 -2.68 4.24 -6.13
N TYR A 104 -3.33 3.41 -6.93
CA TYR A 104 -4.35 3.83 -7.89
C TYR A 104 -5.71 4.04 -7.20
N LEU A 105 -6.41 5.09 -7.61
CA LEU A 105 -7.75 5.44 -7.13
C LEU A 105 -8.81 5.13 -8.18
N PRO A 106 -9.49 3.97 -8.11
CA PRO A 106 -10.51 3.60 -9.10
C PRO A 106 -11.66 4.60 -9.20
N SER A 107 -11.98 5.28 -8.11
CA SER A 107 -13.09 6.25 -8.04
C SER A 107 -12.85 7.52 -8.87
N THR A 108 -11.60 7.91 -9.05
CA THR A 108 -11.22 9.14 -9.77
C THR A 108 -10.39 8.90 -11.03
N GLY A 109 -9.82 7.69 -11.16
CA GLY A 109 -8.84 7.36 -12.19
C GLY A 109 -7.45 7.97 -11.95
N GLY A 110 -7.23 8.58 -10.79
CA GLY A 110 -5.97 9.19 -10.37
C GLY A 110 -5.19 8.31 -9.39
N TYR A 111 -4.37 8.95 -8.57
CA TYR A 111 -3.49 8.24 -7.61
C TYR A 111 -3.43 8.96 -6.27
N LEU A 112 -3.25 8.20 -5.20
CA LEU A 112 -2.79 8.71 -3.93
C LEU A 112 -1.28 8.48 -3.85
N ILE A 113 -0.53 9.51 -3.45
CA ILE A 113 0.89 9.39 -3.15
C ILE A 113 1.18 9.77 -1.71
N GLN A 114 2.17 9.11 -1.14
CA GLN A 114 2.83 9.51 0.10
C GLN A 114 4.18 10.13 -0.22
N THR A 115 4.53 11.21 0.45
CA THR A 115 5.79 11.93 0.27
C THR A 115 6.50 12.11 1.60
N ASP A 116 7.84 12.21 1.57
CA ASP A 116 8.55 12.80 2.68
C ASP A 116 8.21 14.30 2.81
N ALA A 117 8.36 14.83 4.00
CA ALA A 117 8.19 16.24 4.30
C ALA A 117 9.08 16.62 5.49
N ASP A 118 9.42 17.91 5.61
CA ASP A 118 10.19 18.39 6.75
C ASP A 118 9.40 18.21 8.07
N GLY A 119 9.95 17.36 8.94
CA GLY A 119 9.35 17.01 10.22
C GLY A 119 8.17 16.03 10.16
N GLY A 120 7.96 15.34 9.02
CA GLY A 120 6.86 14.40 8.87
C GLY A 120 6.78 13.79 7.48
N TYR A 121 5.56 13.58 7.04
CA TYR A 121 5.20 13.03 5.72
C TYR A 121 3.95 13.74 5.19
N GLY A 122 3.70 13.60 3.91
CA GLY A 122 2.54 14.22 3.27
C GLY A 122 1.77 13.26 2.38
N PHE A 123 0.49 13.56 2.16
CA PHE A 123 -0.33 12.87 1.17
C PHE A 123 -0.82 13.84 0.13
N LYS A 124 -0.83 13.41 -1.13
CA LYS A 124 -1.33 14.21 -2.25
C LYS A 124 -2.16 13.35 -3.18
N LEU A 125 -3.23 13.92 -3.71
CA LEU A 125 -4.00 13.30 -4.78
C LEU A 125 -3.48 13.81 -6.12
N LEU A 126 -3.27 12.86 -7.02
CA LEU A 126 -2.94 13.14 -8.42
C LEU A 126 -4.13 12.78 -9.31
N ASP A 127 -4.32 13.53 -10.38
CA ASP A 127 -5.20 13.10 -11.47
C ASP A 127 -4.55 12.03 -12.36
N ALA A 128 -5.29 11.56 -13.36
CA ALA A 128 -4.79 10.57 -14.32
C ALA A 128 -3.59 11.05 -15.15
N SER A 129 -3.33 12.35 -15.19
CA SER A 129 -2.18 12.96 -15.85
C SER A 129 -1.01 13.24 -14.91
N LEU A 130 -1.07 12.69 -13.67
CA LEU A 130 -0.10 12.87 -12.60
C LEU A 130 0.04 14.34 -12.14
N GLN A 131 -0.98 15.17 -12.31
CA GLN A 131 -1.01 16.53 -11.78
C GLN A 131 -1.59 16.51 -10.36
N ILE A 132 -0.95 17.24 -9.44
CA ILE A 132 -1.46 17.37 -8.06
C ILE A 132 -2.78 18.14 -8.12
N VAL A 133 -3.85 17.52 -7.68
CA VAL A 133 -5.19 18.10 -7.58
C VAL A 133 -5.61 18.41 -6.15
N ASP A 134 -4.94 17.79 -5.17
CA ASP A 134 -5.19 18.02 -3.75
C ASP A 134 -3.91 17.75 -2.96
N ASP A 135 -3.55 18.64 -2.06
CA ASP A 135 -2.39 18.53 -1.16
C ASP A 135 -2.89 18.63 0.28
N TRP A 136 -2.71 17.55 1.04
CA TRP A 136 -3.22 17.51 2.42
C TRP A 136 -2.26 18.13 3.43
N GLY A 137 -1.11 18.62 2.97
CA GLY A 137 -0.08 19.20 3.81
C GLY A 137 0.76 18.16 4.53
N THR A 138 1.42 18.60 5.60
CA THR A 138 2.34 17.75 6.37
C THR A 138 1.63 17.15 7.59
N TYR A 139 1.78 15.85 7.73
CA TYR A 139 1.43 15.08 8.91
C TYR A 139 2.70 14.89 9.73
N PRO A 140 2.76 15.34 10.98
CA PRO A 140 3.96 15.20 11.79
C PRO A 140 4.24 13.72 12.08
N PHE A 141 5.50 13.37 12.21
CA PHE A 141 5.87 12.08 12.76
C PHE A 141 5.23 11.93 14.14
N ASP A 142 4.52 10.85 14.29
CA ASP A 142 3.93 10.47 15.56
C ASP A 142 4.93 9.72 16.46
N PHE A 143 4.44 8.78 17.25
CA PHE A 143 5.25 7.97 18.15
C PHE A 143 6.39 7.20 17.45
N TYR A 144 6.22 6.83 16.18
CA TYR A 144 7.20 6.01 15.43
C TYR A 144 8.40 6.82 14.96
N MET A 145 8.24 8.11 14.71
CA MET A 145 9.28 9.06 14.29
C MET A 145 10.09 8.61 13.06
N GLU A 146 9.50 7.77 12.22
CA GLU A 146 10.15 7.14 11.08
C GLU A 146 9.24 7.19 9.85
N ASN A 147 9.82 6.96 8.69
CA ASN A 147 9.08 6.85 7.43
C ASN A 147 8.18 5.62 7.42
N PHE A 148 7.34 5.56 6.43
CA PHE A 148 6.45 4.45 6.15
C PHE A 148 6.93 3.72 4.90
N GLN A 149 6.57 2.45 4.82
CA GLN A 149 6.64 1.68 3.59
C GLN A 149 5.44 2.04 2.69
N ASP A 150 5.25 1.30 1.59
CA ASP A 150 4.21 1.57 0.61
C ASP A 150 2.81 1.68 1.23
N LEU A 151 1.92 2.36 0.54
CA LEU A 151 0.52 2.49 0.89
C LEU A 151 -0.37 1.57 0.04
N CYS A 152 -1.50 1.17 0.59
CA CYS A 152 -2.53 0.42 -0.13
C CYS A 152 -3.88 1.09 0.04
N VAL A 153 -4.51 1.42 -1.06
CA VAL A 153 -5.86 2.01 -1.07
C VAL A 153 -6.91 0.91 -1.23
N SER A 154 -7.99 1.04 -0.49
CA SER A 154 -9.11 0.15 -0.59
C SER A 154 -10.44 0.82 -0.23
N GLY A 155 -11.21 1.24 -1.25
CA GLY A 155 -12.41 2.08 -1.11
C GLY A 155 -12.08 3.47 -0.59
N ASP A 156 -12.69 3.88 0.52
CA ASP A 156 -12.39 5.15 1.21
C ASP A 156 -11.24 5.04 2.22
N LEU A 157 -10.59 3.89 2.30
CA LEU A 157 -9.50 3.67 3.24
C LEU A 157 -8.17 3.51 2.52
N PHE A 158 -7.10 3.85 3.21
CA PHE A 158 -5.77 3.45 2.83
C PHE A 158 -4.94 3.06 4.05
N PHE A 159 -3.97 2.20 3.82
CA PHE A 159 -3.19 1.54 4.83
C PHE A 159 -1.71 1.78 4.63
N LEU A 160 -0.99 1.91 5.74
CA LEU A 160 0.46 2.10 5.78
C LEU A 160 1.07 1.18 6.83
N PHE A 161 2.28 0.71 6.56
CA PHE A 161 3.14 0.10 7.58
C PHE A 161 4.15 1.14 8.06
N PRO A 162 4.09 1.61 9.32
CA PRO A 162 5.17 2.40 9.90
C PRO A 162 6.44 1.56 10.01
N LEU A 163 7.59 2.15 9.73
CA LEU A 163 8.87 1.49 9.89
C LEU A 163 9.22 1.41 11.38
N THR A 164 8.94 0.26 12.00
CA THR A 164 9.07 0.07 13.45
C THR A 164 10.16 -0.91 13.86
N MET A 165 10.85 -1.53 12.90
CA MET A 165 11.84 -2.58 13.14
C MET A 165 12.95 -2.16 14.10
N HIS A 166 13.33 -0.88 14.12
CA HIS A 166 14.39 -0.36 14.98
C HIS A 166 13.92 -0.03 16.40
N LEU A 167 12.62 0.02 16.63
CA LEU A 167 12.03 0.42 17.90
C LEU A 167 11.79 -0.75 18.86
N GLY A 168 11.76 -1.99 18.34
CA GLY A 168 11.51 -3.18 19.15
C GLY A 168 10.09 -3.26 19.74
N ILE A 169 9.13 -2.59 19.13
CA ILE A 169 7.74 -2.48 19.61
C ILE A 169 6.76 -3.37 18.85
N GLY A 170 7.24 -4.11 17.86
CA GLY A 170 6.41 -4.94 16.98
C GLY A 170 6.00 -4.22 15.71
N ASN A 171 5.09 -4.82 14.96
CA ASN A 171 4.57 -4.27 13.71
C ASN A 171 3.22 -3.59 13.94
N PHE A 172 3.00 -2.54 13.18
CA PHE A 172 1.77 -1.77 13.23
C PHE A 172 1.24 -1.55 11.82
N ILE A 173 -0.05 -1.29 11.72
CA ILE A 173 -0.72 -0.84 10.51
C ILE A 173 -1.54 0.40 10.85
N GLN A 174 -1.33 1.46 10.11
CA GLN A 174 -2.15 2.65 10.21
C GLN A 174 -3.22 2.65 9.13
N THR A 175 -4.44 2.97 9.52
CA THR A 175 -5.60 3.08 8.65
C THR A 175 -6.06 4.53 8.58
N TYR A 176 -6.13 5.08 7.39
CA TYR A 176 -6.61 6.44 7.12
C TYR A 176 -7.89 6.44 6.32
N SER A 177 -8.69 7.49 6.46
CA SER A 177 -9.81 7.81 5.56
C SER A 177 -9.37 8.77 4.47
N LEU A 178 -9.67 8.44 3.21
CA LEU A 178 -9.46 9.34 2.07
C LEU A 178 -10.37 10.56 2.14
N SER A 179 -11.66 10.35 2.43
CA SER A 179 -12.65 11.44 2.45
C SER A 179 -12.46 12.38 3.63
N GLN A 180 -12.08 11.84 4.81
CA GLN A 180 -11.87 12.64 6.02
C GLN A 180 -10.43 13.17 6.15
N LYS A 181 -9.48 12.64 5.37
CA LYS A 181 -8.05 12.99 5.40
C LYS A 181 -7.45 12.87 6.81
N THR A 182 -7.80 11.80 7.52
CA THR A 182 -7.41 11.62 8.92
C THR A 182 -7.08 10.17 9.23
N LEU A 183 -6.20 9.98 10.20
CA LEU A 183 -5.92 8.67 10.81
C LEU A 183 -7.19 8.20 11.56
N LEU A 184 -7.64 6.99 11.27
CA LEU A 184 -8.78 6.34 11.92
C LEU A 184 -8.34 5.33 12.99
N ALA A 185 -7.29 4.58 12.71
CA ALA A 185 -6.80 3.52 13.58
C ALA A 185 -5.30 3.33 13.42
N ASP A 186 -4.67 2.86 14.50
CA ASP A 186 -3.27 2.51 14.60
C ASP A 186 -3.21 1.18 15.37
N ASP A 187 -3.18 0.08 14.65
CA ASP A 187 -3.35 -1.26 15.19
C ASP A 187 -2.07 -2.08 15.11
N THR A 188 -1.86 -2.95 16.09
CA THR A 188 -0.76 -3.92 16.06
C THR A 188 -1.05 -5.05 15.07
N VAL A 189 -0.01 -5.48 14.36
CA VAL A 189 -0.08 -6.63 13.43
C VAL A 189 0.81 -7.74 13.92
N ASP A 190 0.21 -8.93 14.11
CA ASP A 190 0.93 -10.16 14.40
C ASP A 190 0.95 -11.05 13.14
N PHE A 191 2.12 -11.16 12.54
CA PHE A 191 2.33 -12.06 11.38
C PHE A 191 2.53 -13.51 11.77
N GLY A 192 2.58 -13.84 13.05
CA GLY A 192 2.82 -15.20 13.54
C GLY A 192 4.18 -15.75 13.12
N PHE A 193 5.21 -14.93 13.20
CA PHE A 193 6.57 -15.34 12.84
C PHE A 193 7.06 -16.53 13.68
N SER A 194 7.84 -17.41 13.04
CA SER A 194 8.55 -18.47 13.77
C SER A 194 9.68 -17.90 14.64
N ASP A 195 10.02 -18.60 15.72
CA ASP A 195 11.01 -18.16 16.72
C ASP A 195 12.43 -17.93 16.14
N ASP A 196 12.70 -18.43 14.94
CA ASP A 196 13.97 -18.25 14.26
C ASP A 196 14.07 -16.93 13.47
N ILE A 197 12.99 -16.15 13.37
CA ILE A 197 13.01 -14.82 12.75
C ILE A 197 13.48 -13.79 13.76
N THR A 198 14.58 -13.12 13.45
CA THR A 198 15.25 -12.15 14.31
C THR A 198 15.00 -10.70 13.90
N ILE A 199 14.74 -10.47 12.61
CA ILE A 199 14.40 -9.15 12.06
C ILE A 199 13.26 -9.36 11.07
N ASN A 200 12.28 -8.47 11.08
CA ASN A 200 11.22 -8.44 10.10
C ASN A 200 10.86 -6.99 9.77
N GLU A 201 10.50 -6.76 8.52
CA GLU A 201 10.14 -5.46 7.99
C GLU A 201 9.00 -5.63 6.98
N PRO A 202 7.75 -5.23 7.35
CA PRO A 202 6.67 -5.16 6.39
C PRO A 202 6.97 -4.09 5.33
N GLU A 203 6.95 -4.49 4.05
CA GLU A 203 7.37 -3.63 2.94
C GLU A 203 6.20 -3.08 2.14
N GLY A 204 5.12 -3.82 2.07
CA GLY A 204 3.97 -3.41 1.28
C GLY A 204 2.74 -4.25 1.52
N LEU A 205 1.61 -3.72 1.09
CA LEU A 205 0.30 -4.34 1.17
C LEU A 205 -0.42 -4.15 -0.16
N CYS A 206 -1.11 -5.18 -0.63
CA CYS A 206 -2.02 -5.04 -1.76
C CYS A 206 -3.35 -5.75 -1.51
N GLU A 207 -4.44 -5.16 -1.95
CA GLU A 207 -5.75 -5.79 -1.94
C GLU A 207 -5.90 -6.68 -3.19
N THR A 208 -6.17 -7.96 -2.99
CA THR A 208 -6.34 -8.93 -4.09
C THR A 208 -7.80 -9.16 -4.45
N ASN A 209 -8.68 -9.06 -3.46
CA ASN A 209 -10.13 -9.05 -3.58
C ASN A 209 -10.67 -8.15 -2.47
N PRO A 210 -11.90 -7.65 -2.54
CA PRO A 210 -12.46 -6.83 -1.49
C PRO A 210 -12.28 -7.45 -0.09
N GLY A 211 -11.50 -6.79 0.78
CA GLY A 211 -11.17 -7.26 2.12
C GLY A 211 -10.13 -8.38 2.22
N GLU A 212 -9.54 -8.82 1.12
CA GLU A 212 -8.45 -9.80 1.10
C GLU A 212 -7.13 -9.12 0.71
N PHE A 213 -6.13 -9.19 1.57
CA PHE A 213 -4.85 -8.54 1.35
C PHE A 213 -3.71 -9.54 1.33
N ILE A 214 -2.66 -9.17 0.61
CA ILE A 214 -1.35 -9.79 0.70
C ILE A 214 -0.36 -8.75 1.20
N ALA A 215 0.31 -9.05 2.31
CA ALA A 215 1.44 -8.28 2.81
C ALA A 215 2.74 -8.94 2.39
N ILE A 216 3.72 -8.13 2.01
CA ILE A 216 5.10 -8.53 1.78
C ILE A 216 5.91 -8.14 3.01
N VAL A 217 6.70 -9.07 3.53
CA VAL A 217 7.56 -8.85 4.70
C VAL A 217 8.95 -9.39 4.43
N ASN A 218 9.95 -8.54 4.54
CA ASN A 218 11.34 -8.95 4.59
C ASN A 218 11.65 -9.55 5.96
N VAL A 219 12.27 -10.72 5.99
CA VAL A 219 12.64 -11.39 7.24
C VAL A 219 14.10 -11.83 7.21
N THR A 220 14.77 -11.70 8.36
CA THR A 220 16.09 -12.28 8.59
C THR A 220 16.00 -13.34 9.69
N LYS A 221 16.53 -14.51 9.42
CA LYS A 221 16.59 -15.62 10.36
C LYS A 221 17.83 -15.58 11.24
N ALA A 222 17.80 -16.33 12.32
CA ALA A 222 18.92 -16.45 13.28
C ALA A 222 20.22 -17.00 12.65
N ASP A 223 20.14 -17.73 11.56
CA ASP A 223 21.30 -18.20 10.77
C ASP A 223 21.85 -17.14 9.80
N GLY A 224 21.23 -15.95 9.75
CA GLY A 224 21.57 -14.84 8.86
C GLY A 224 20.93 -14.94 7.48
N GLY A 225 20.13 -15.96 7.21
CA GLY A 225 19.37 -16.09 5.96
C GLY A 225 18.32 -15.00 5.84
N ARG A 226 18.23 -14.37 4.65
CA ARG A 226 17.23 -13.34 4.34
C ARG A 226 16.20 -13.90 3.38
N TYR A 227 14.93 -13.60 3.64
CA TYR A 227 13.81 -14.12 2.87
C TYR A 227 12.73 -13.05 2.74
N VAL A 228 11.98 -13.12 1.65
CA VAL A 228 10.72 -12.39 1.49
C VAL A 228 9.58 -13.37 1.78
N GLN A 229 8.69 -13.00 2.67
CA GLN A 229 7.52 -13.78 3.02
C GLN A 229 6.24 -13.03 2.62
N PHE A 230 5.27 -13.80 2.13
CA PHE A 230 3.95 -13.29 1.76
C PHE A 230 2.93 -13.75 2.78
N TYR A 231 2.22 -12.80 3.36
CA TYR A 231 1.17 -13.06 4.33
C TYR A 231 -0.18 -12.70 3.73
N ARG A 232 -1.09 -13.65 3.73
CA ARG A 232 -2.46 -13.41 3.31
C ARG A 232 -3.32 -13.15 4.53
N THR A 233 -3.96 -11.99 4.56
CA THR A 233 -4.94 -11.68 5.60
C THR A 233 -6.31 -11.48 4.98
N ARG A 234 -7.32 -11.90 5.73
CA ARG A 234 -8.70 -11.51 5.51
C ARG A 234 -9.07 -10.63 6.67
N VAL A 235 -9.16 -9.36 6.42
CA VAL A 235 -9.73 -8.44 7.40
C VAL A 235 -11.18 -8.25 7.00
N PRO A 236 -12.13 -8.87 7.73
CA PRO A 236 -13.51 -8.45 7.63
C PRO A 236 -13.55 -7.04 8.19
N TYR A 237 -13.56 -6.04 7.34
CA TYR A 237 -13.90 -4.70 7.76
C TYR A 237 -15.40 -4.68 8.06
N LEU A 238 -15.72 -4.86 9.34
CA LEU A 238 -17.05 -4.64 9.86
C LEU A 238 -17.13 -3.17 10.26
N PHE A 239 -17.98 -2.45 9.58
CA PHE A 239 -18.31 -1.07 9.93
C PHE A 239 -19.58 -1.08 10.77
N THR A 240 -19.57 -0.35 11.86
CA THR A 240 -20.80 -0.11 12.63
C THR A 240 -21.46 1.16 12.09
N VAL A 241 -22.60 1.01 11.45
CA VAL A 241 -23.47 2.14 11.11
C VAL A 241 -24.25 2.51 12.35
N SER A 242 -23.92 3.63 12.97
CA SER A 242 -24.65 4.20 14.09
C SER A 242 -25.72 5.17 13.56
N THR A 243 -26.93 5.00 14.03
CA THR A 243 -28.03 5.91 13.71
C THR A 243 -28.46 6.64 14.97
N SER A 244 -28.66 7.94 14.86
CA SER A 244 -29.21 8.75 15.96
C SER A 244 -30.36 9.59 15.44
N VAL A 245 -31.43 9.66 16.21
CA VAL A 245 -32.57 10.54 15.93
C VAL A 245 -32.38 11.83 16.70
N ALA A 246 -32.36 12.96 15.99
CA ALA A 246 -32.69 14.25 16.59
C ALA A 246 -34.20 14.34 16.75
N GLU A 247 -34.76 15.41 17.27
CA GLU A 247 -36.20 15.58 17.44
C GLU A 247 -36.97 15.45 16.10
N HIS A 248 -38.21 14.91 16.18
CA HIS A 248 -39.18 14.88 15.07
C HIS A 248 -39.02 13.80 14.00
N GLY A 249 -38.68 12.59 14.37
CA GLY A 249 -38.69 11.47 13.45
C GLY A 249 -38.22 10.17 14.03
N SER A 250 -38.16 9.15 13.22
CA SER A 250 -37.56 7.85 13.53
C SER A 250 -36.60 7.43 12.45
N VAL A 251 -35.58 6.70 12.82
CA VAL A 251 -34.60 6.11 11.90
C VAL A 251 -34.51 4.62 12.16
N SER A 252 -34.34 3.83 11.11
CA SER A 252 -34.12 2.38 11.27
C SER A 252 -32.82 2.10 12.04
N GLU A 253 -32.77 0.95 12.69
CA GLU A 253 -31.54 0.53 13.38
C GLU A 253 -30.35 0.48 12.41
N GLY A 254 -29.22 0.93 12.89
CA GLY A 254 -27.93 0.73 12.25
C GLY A 254 -27.52 -0.75 12.27
N GLY A 255 -26.27 -1.02 12.40
CA GLY A 255 -25.72 -2.38 12.53
C GLY A 255 -24.38 -2.51 11.83
N GLU A 256 -23.86 -3.72 11.88
CA GLU A 256 -22.60 -4.04 11.22
C GLU A 256 -22.81 -4.20 9.69
N VAL A 257 -21.84 -3.71 8.94
CA VAL A 257 -21.80 -3.78 7.47
C VAL A 257 -20.40 -4.18 7.07
N SER A 258 -20.28 -5.23 6.27
CA SER A 258 -19.00 -5.60 5.70
C SER A 258 -18.60 -4.59 4.62
N ARG A 259 -17.31 -4.45 4.42
CA ARG A 259 -16.78 -3.60 3.36
C ARG A 259 -17.27 -4.04 1.98
N GLY A 260 -17.72 -3.06 1.19
CA GLY A 260 -18.33 -3.31 -0.12
C GLY A 260 -19.81 -3.70 -0.07
N GLU A 261 -20.40 -3.88 1.12
CA GLU A 261 -21.83 -4.05 1.29
C GLU A 261 -22.52 -2.71 1.52
N GLU A 262 -23.76 -2.61 1.07
CA GLU A 262 -24.62 -1.45 1.30
C GLU A 262 -25.52 -1.69 2.49
N LYS A 263 -25.64 -0.71 3.36
CA LYS A 263 -26.64 -0.68 4.43
C LYS A 263 -27.66 0.42 4.19
N THR A 264 -28.88 0.03 3.88
CA THR A 264 -29.98 0.97 3.76
C THR A 264 -30.46 1.39 5.15
N VAL A 265 -30.43 2.69 5.41
CA VAL A 265 -31.01 3.30 6.60
C VAL A 265 -32.22 4.11 6.15
N SER A 266 -33.37 3.84 6.73
CA SER A 266 -34.63 4.53 6.42
C SER A 266 -34.95 5.56 7.51
N TYR A 267 -35.39 6.72 7.10
CA TYR A 267 -35.85 7.79 7.99
C TYR A 267 -37.33 8.05 7.75
N THR A 268 -38.09 8.24 8.84
CA THR A 268 -39.49 8.66 8.79
C THR A 268 -39.66 9.92 9.64
N ALA A 269 -40.10 11.00 9.02
CA ALA A 269 -40.42 12.22 9.75
C ALA A 269 -41.77 12.06 10.49
N ASP A 270 -41.89 12.66 11.68
CA ASP A 270 -43.18 12.78 12.37
C ASP A 270 -44.10 13.71 11.58
N GLU A 271 -45.39 13.41 11.60
CA GLU A 271 -46.40 14.33 11.04
C GLU A 271 -46.41 15.62 11.88
N GLY A 272 -46.22 16.76 11.24
CA GLY A 272 -46.20 18.09 11.87
C GLY A 272 -47.60 18.63 12.17
#